data_19e496126b340016f2d89400fb10f2d0
#
_entry.id   19e496126b340016f2d89400fb10f2d0
#
_cell.length_a   1.000
_cell.length_b   1.000
_cell.length_c   1.000
_cell.angle_alpha   90.00
_cell.angle_beta   90.00
_cell.angle_gamma   90.00
#
_symmetry.space_group_name_H-M   'P 1'
#
loop_
_entity.id
_entity.type
_entity.pdbx_description
1 polymer ?
#
loop_
_entity_poly.entity_id
_entity_poly.type
_entity_poly.pdbx_seq_one_letter_code
_entity_poly.pdbx_strand_id
1 'polypeptide(L)'
;MAVFKKLKKSKDKGVPLPEPEPVKQLDKRVGMDTYRDFFTLKNYWKAVDRKRQDSAQMMFSRYLNQNPDNAKLYPKLKNIDGATVDMTCSDSGFENMAALYLKVFDEIISTIEEKPGDVQMACDRLKSVGKMHKSKVSQAPQNFKAMEEPFMYMVKEVLQDRFNEKAEGLFQKFYAFCLKYLIEGYNS
;
A
#
# COMPACT_ATOMS: atom_id res chain seq x y z
N MET A 1 38.67 12.60 69.33
CA MET A 1 37.63 13.50 68.83
C MET A 1 37.36 13.19 67.38
N ALA A 2 36.24 12.52 67.08
CA ALA A 2 35.85 12.14 65.74
C ALA A 2 34.88 13.19 65.14
N VAL A 3 35.28 13.83 64.04
CA VAL A 3 34.52 14.84 63.34
C VAL A 3 33.62 14.19 62.33
N PHE A 4 32.33 14.07 62.61
CA PHE A 4 31.29 13.65 61.64
C PHE A 4 31.02 14.75 60.64
N LYS A 5 31.46 14.56 59.36
CA LYS A 5 31.05 15.37 58.22
C LYS A 5 29.65 14.94 57.78
N LYS A 6 28.63 15.82 57.93
CA LYS A 6 27.30 15.67 57.37
C LYS A 6 27.39 15.78 55.86
N LEU A 7 27.09 14.68 55.11
CA LEU A 7 26.82 14.72 53.67
C LEU A 7 25.46 15.39 53.43
N LYS A 8 25.45 16.51 52.74
CA LYS A 8 24.23 17.13 52.19
C LYS A 8 23.71 16.25 51.04
N LYS A 9 22.53 15.65 51.21
CA LYS A 9 21.78 15.05 50.09
C LYS A 9 21.37 16.18 49.14
N SER A 10 21.94 16.20 47.94
CA SER A 10 21.43 16.96 46.81
C SER A 10 20.09 16.38 46.41
N LYS A 11 19.02 17.16 46.45
CA LYS A 11 17.72 16.81 45.84
C LYS A 11 17.91 16.86 44.34
N ASP A 12 18.09 15.68 43.72
CA ASP A 12 18.01 15.51 42.29
C ASP A 12 16.57 15.84 41.86
N LYS A 13 16.41 17.00 41.24
CA LYS A 13 15.13 17.36 40.62
C LYS A 13 15.05 16.51 39.36
N GLY A 14 14.32 15.38 39.43
CA GLY A 14 14.06 14.53 38.29
C GLY A 14 13.59 15.38 37.11
N VAL A 15 14.27 15.21 35.97
CA VAL A 15 13.85 15.77 34.67
C VAL A 15 12.42 15.31 34.44
N PRO A 16 11.46 16.20 34.16
CA PRO A 16 10.09 15.80 33.84
C PRO A 16 10.14 14.79 32.66
N LEU A 17 9.45 13.66 32.81
CA LEU A 17 9.29 12.74 31.71
C LEU A 17 8.60 13.49 30.55
N PRO A 18 9.06 13.29 29.30
CA PRO A 18 8.42 13.92 28.16
C PRO A 18 6.94 13.54 28.13
N GLU A 19 6.09 14.51 27.88
CA GLU A 19 4.65 14.25 27.73
C GLU A 19 4.43 13.20 26.64
N PRO A 20 3.50 12.24 26.84
CA PRO A 20 3.20 11.25 25.84
C PRO A 20 2.73 11.94 24.55
N GLU A 21 3.37 11.59 23.42
CA GLU A 21 2.95 12.11 22.12
C GLU A 21 1.45 11.84 21.89
N PRO A 22 0.71 12.80 21.32
CA PRO A 22 -0.70 12.62 21.05
C PRO A 22 -0.92 11.41 20.15
N VAL A 23 -1.85 10.53 20.54
CA VAL A 23 -2.20 9.34 19.76
C VAL A 23 -2.67 9.78 18.38
N LYS A 24 -1.94 9.40 17.34
CA LYS A 24 -2.32 9.70 15.95
C LYS A 24 -3.68 9.04 15.66
N GLN A 25 -4.62 9.84 15.22
CA GLN A 25 -5.93 9.35 14.77
C GLN A 25 -5.84 8.94 13.29
N LEU A 26 -6.54 7.89 12.93
CA LEU A 26 -6.70 7.47 11.54
C LEU A 26 -8.07 7.91 11.03
N ASP A 27 -8.10 8.47 9.83
CA ASP A 27 -9.34 8.82 9.15
C ASP A 27 -10.18 7.56 8.91
N LYS A 28 -11.43 7.60 9.34
CA LYS A 28 -12.37 6.47 9.26
C LYS A 28 -12.60 5.97 7.83
N ARG A 29 -12.38 6.82 6.83
CA ARG A 29 -12.49 6.45 5.40
C ARG A 29 -11.57 5.31 4.99
N VAL A 30 -10.42 5.14 5.68
CA VAL A 30 -9.47 4.05 5.41
C VAL A 30 -10.05 2.66 5.73
N GLY A 31 -11.08 2.61 6.59
CA GLY A 31 -11.75 1.36 6.97
C GLY A 31 -10.99 0.52 8.01
N MET A 32 -9.89 1.03 8.55
CA MET A 32 -9.16 0.42 9.66
C MET A 32 -9.56 1.06 10.98
N ASP A 33 -9.53 0.29 12.07
CA ASP A 33 -10.07 0.73 13.36
C ASP A 33 -9.13 1.74 14.05
N THR A 34 -7.82 1.58 13.88
CA THR A 34 -6.81 2.41 14.55
C THR A 34 -5.65 2.79 13.65
N TYR A 35 -4.94 3.87 14.00
CA TYR A 35 -3.66 4.19 13.36
C TYR A 35 -2.62 3.07 13.54
N ARG A 36 -2.69 2.31 14.64
CA ARG A 36 -1.81 1.16 14.87
C ARG A 36 -1.99 0.05 13.83
N ASP A 37 -3.22 -0.16 13.35
CA ASP A 37 -3.51 -1.13 12.30
C ASP A 37 -2.91 -0.67 10.97
N PHE A 38 -3.08 0.59 10.62
CA PHE A 38 -2.42 1.17 9.44
C PHE A 38 -0.89 1.10 9.55
N PHE A 39 -0.31 1.41 10.70
CA PHE A 39 1.13 1.31 10.94
C PHE A 39 1.62 -0.14 10.79
N THR A 40 0.82 -1.12 11.20
CA THR A 40 1.10 -2.54 11.03
C THR A 40 1.10 -2.92 9.54
N LEU A 41 0.07 -2.51 8.79
CA LEU A 41 0.01 -2.68 7.33
C LEU A 41 1.26 -2.09 6.65
N LYS A 42 1.62 -0.86 6.99
CA LYS A 42 2.82 -0.20 6.44
C LYS A 42 4.10 -0.99 6.73
N ASN A 43 4.23 -1.57 7.93
CA ASN A 43 5.40 -2.39 8.26
C ASN A 43 5.44 -3.70 7.45
N TYR A 44 4.30 -4.29 7.14
CA TYR A 44 4.21 -5.40 6.18
C TYR A 44 4.58 -4.94 4.78
N TRP A 45 4.11 -3.76 4.36
CA TRP A 45 4.39 -3.20 3.04
C TRP A 45 5.88 -2.99 2.77
N LYS A 46 6.68 -2.70 3.79
CA LYS A 46 8.15 -2.61 3.65
C LYS A 46 8.78 -3.88 3.07
N ALA A 47 8.16 -5.04 3.24
CA ALA A 47 8.66 -6.27 2.63
C ALA A 47 8.38 -6.30 1.12
N VAL A 48 7.22 -5.81 0.71
CA VAL A 48 6.85 -5.62 -0.71
C VAL A 48 7.80 -4.63 -1.37
N ASP A 49 8.06 -3.51 -0.69
CA ASP A 49 8.95 -2.45 -1.19
C ASP A 49 10.40 -2.92 -1.37
N ARG A 50 10.93 -3.75 -0.47
CA ARG A 50 12.27 -4.35 -0.61
C ARG A 50 12.44 -5.24 -1.83
N LYS A 51 11.35 -5.81 -2.33
CA LYS A 51 11.28 -6.66 -3.52
C LYS A 51 10.40 -6.00 -4.61
N ARG A 52 10.49 -4.69 -4.72
CA ARG A 52 9.57 -3.85 -5.51
C ARG A 52 9.35 -4.37 -6.93
N GLN A 53 10.41 -4.67 -7.65
CA GLN A 53 10.31 -5.15 -9.03
C GLN A 53 9.64 -6.52 -9.11
N ASP A 54 10.13 -7.49 -8.35
CA ASP A 54 9.55 -8.84 -8.31
C ASP A 54 8.09 -8.82 -7.90
N SER A 55 7.75 -8.03 -6.86
CA SER A 55 6.39 -7.85 -6.38
C SER A 55 5.47 -7.27 -7.46
N ALA A 56 5.95 -6.26 -8.16
CA ALA A 56 5.20 -5.62 -9.24
C ALA A 56 4.95 -6.59 -10.40
N GLN A 57 5.98 -7.28 -10.85
CA GLN A 57 5.88 -8.24 -11.96
C GLN A 57 5.02 -9.46 -11.58
N MET A 58 5.14 -9.97 -10.36
CA MET A 58 4.31 -11.06 -9.83
C MET A 58 2.82 -10.68 -9.84
N MET A 59 2.49 -9.51 -9.30
CA MET A 59 1.12 -9.02 -9.26
C MET A 59 0.55 -8.82 -10.66
N PHE A 60 1.31 -8.16 -11.53
CA PHE A 60 0.83 -7.78 -12.85
C PHE A 60 0.74 -8.95 -13.82
N SER A 61 1.70 -9.90 -13.80
CA SER A 61 1.62 -11.12 -14.61
C SER A 61 0.40 -11.95 -14.22
N ARG A 62 0.15 -12.13 -12.92
CA ARG A 62 -1.03 -12.85 -12.43
C ARG A 62 -2.34 -12.18 -12.86
N TYR A 63 -2.41 -10.85 -12.82
CA TYR A 63 -3.56 -10.11 -13.32
C TYR A 63 -3.81 -10.35 -14.81
N LEU A 64 -2.76 -10.32 -15.62
CA LEU A 64 -2.87 -10.58 -17.05
C LEU A 64 -3.24 -12.04 -17.33
N ASN A 65 -2.65 -13.01 -16.61
CA ASN A 65 -3.00 -14.43 -16.80
C ASN A 65 -4.49 -14.70 -16.52
N GLN A 66 -5.09 -14.03 -15.55
CA GLN A 66 -6.52 -14.14 -15.25
C GLN A 66 -7.40 -13.37 -16.24
N ASN A 67 -6.84 -12.37 -16.91
CA ASN A 67 -7.54 -11.47 -17.81
C ASN A 67 -6.67 -11.20 -19.07
N PRO A 68 -6.40 -12.21 -19.92
CA PRO A 68 -5.39 -12.10 -20.99
C PRO A 68 -5.64 -10.97 -21.99
N ASP A 69 -6.91 -10.72 -22.28
CA ASP A 69 -7.30 -9.67 -23.21
C ASP A 69 -6.96 -8.26 -22.71
N ASN A 70 -6.75 -8.10 -21.40
CA ASN A 70 -6.37 -6.80 -20.83
C ASN A 70 -4.98 -6.36 -21.27
N ALA A 71 -4.09 -7.25 -21.70
CA ALA A 71 -2.81 -6.86 -22.29
C ALA A 71 -3.01 -5.98 -23.54
N LYS A 72 -4.06 -6.21 -24.31
CA LYS A 72 -4.39 -5.45 -25.52
C LYS A 72 -4.81 -3.99 -25.24
N LEU A 73 -5.19 -3.67 -24.01
CA LEU A 73 -5.55 -2.31 -23.59
C LEU A 73 -4.32 -1.37 -23.52
N TYR A 74 -3.13 -1.94 -23.49
CA TYR A 74 -1.88 -1.20 -23.32
C TYR A 74 -0.99 -1.31 -24.56
N PRO A 75 -0.81 -0.21 -25.32
CA PRO A 75 0.02 -0.23 -26.53
C PRO A 75 1.47 -0.72 -26.30
N LYS A 76 1.96 -0.55 -25.07
CA LYS A 76 3.30 -1.02 -24.68
C LYS A 76 3.39 -2.54 -24.48
N LEU A 77 2.26 -3.22 -24.36
CA LEU A 77 2.18 -4.68 -24.15
C LEU A 77 1.81 -5.45 -25.42
N LYS A 78 1.88 -4.82 -26.59
CA LYS A 78 1.46 -5.43 -27.88
C LYS A 78 2.14 -6.76 -28.21
N ASN A 79 3.33 -7.00 -27.68
CA ASN A 79 4.12 -8.21 -27.89
C ASN A 79 4.00 -9.20 -26.70
N ILE A 80 3.20 -8.90 -25.69
CA ILE A 80 3.03 -9.72 -24.50
C ILE A 80 1.79 -10.58 -24.67
N ASP A 81 1.99 -11.88 -24.54
CA ASP A 81 0.88 -12.81 -24.37
C ASP A 81 0.42 -12.79 -22.91
N GLY A 82 -0.75 -12.17 -22.67
CA GLY A 82 -1.31 -12.06 -21.33
C GLY A 82 -1.58 -13.40 -20.66
N ALA A 83 -1.81 -14.47 -21.44
CA ALA A 83 -2.11 -15.79 -20.88
C ALA A 83 -0.88 -16.52 -20.32
N THR A 84 0.31 -16.22 -20.83
CA THR A 84 1.55 -16.96 -20.53
C THR A 84 2.64 -16.13 -19.89
N VAL A 85 2.50 -14.80 -19.84
CA VAL A 85 3.48 -13.92 -19.21
C VAL A 85 3.66 -14.26 -17.72
N ASP A 86 4.90 -14.28 -17.27
CA ASP A 86 5.23 -14.52 -15.86
C ASP A 86 6.11 -13.41 -15.28
N MET A 87 6.44 -13.53 -14.00
CA MET A 87 7.23 -12.52 -13.27
C MET A 87 8.69 -12.42 -13.72
N THR A 88 9.17 -13.31 -14.60
CA THR A 88 10.54 -13.29 -15.13
C THR A 88 10.64 -12.55 -16.48
N CYS A 89 9.49 -12.07 -16.99
CA CYS A 89 9.44 -11.34 -18.26
C CYS A 89 10.27 -10.05 -18.19
N SER A 90 11.27 -9.95 -19.07
CA SER A 90 12.21 -8.81 -19.17
C SER A 90 11.81 -7.78 -20.25
N ASP A 91 10.57 -7.85 -20.75
CA ASP A 91 10.06 -6.82 -21.67
C ASP A 91 9.90 -5.49 -20.92
N SER A 92 10.54 -4.44 -21.42
CA SER A 92 10.54 -3.13 -20.76
C SER A 92 9.15 -2.49 -20.66
N GLY A 93 8.25 -2.78 -21.59
CA GLY A 93 6.86 -2.33 -21.55
C GLY A 93 6.12 -2.98 -20.39
N PHE A 94 6.30 -4.30 -20.22
CA PHE A 94 5.72 -5.06 -19.12
C PHE A 94 6.28 -4.60 -17.76
N GLU A 95 7.60 -4.52 -17.61
CA GLU A 95 8.24 -4.07 -16.37
C GLU A 95 7.76 -2.67 -15.94
N ASN A 96 7.72 -1.73 -16.89
CA ASN A 96 7.25 -0.37 -16.62
C ASN A 96 5.76 -0.34 -16.21
N MET A 97 4.90 -1.14 -16.86
CA MET A 97 3.49 -1.19 -16.50
C MET A 97 3.29 -1.80 -15.12
N ALA A 98 3.96 -2.91 -14.82
CA ALA A 98 3.94 -3.52 -13.50
C ALA A 98 4.37 -2.54 -12.40
N ALA A 99 5.48 -1.82 -12.62
CA ALA A 99 5.99 -0.82 -11.69
C ALA A 99 4.98 0.32 -11.44
N LEU A 100 4.26 0.78 -12.49
CA LEU A 100 3.24 1.83 -12.35
C LEU A 100 2.05 1.38 -11.50
N TYR A 101 1.61 0.12 -11.62
CA TYR A 101 0.55 -0.42 -10.79
C TYR A 101 0.94 -0.46 -9.31
N LEU A 102 2.12 -1.01 -8.99
CA LEU A 102 2.59 -1.07 -7.61
C LEU A 102 2.83 0.33 -7.01
N LYS A 103 3.33 1.25 -7.84
CA LYS A 103 3.61 2.64 -7.43
C LYS A 103 2.37 3.34 -6.88
N VAL A 104 1.18 3.10 -7.46
CA VAL A 104 -0.06 3.72 -6.96
C VAL A 104 -0.31 3.31 -5.52
N PHE A 105 -0.22 2.03 -5.18
CA PHE A 105 -0.44 1.57 -3.80
C PHE A 105 0.60 2.15 -2.83
N ASP A 106 1.85 2.22 -3.24
CA ASP A 106 2.93 2.81 -2.46
C ASP A 106 2.70 4.30 -2.17
N GLU A 107 2.30 5.07 -3.18
CA GLU A 107 1.95 6.49 -3.04
C GLU A 107 0.79 6.68 -2.06
N ILE A 108 -0.23 5.81 -2.10
CA ILE A 108 -1.39 5.90 -1.20
C ILE A 108 -0.99 5.61 0.24
N ILE A 109 -0.18 4.57 0.49
CA ILE A 109 0.33 4.25 1.83
C ILE A 109 1.15 5.42 2.37
N SER A 110 2.05 6.00 1.58
CA SER A 110 2.87 7.15 1.96
C SER A 110 2.03 8.37 2.28
N THR A 111 1.03 8.68 1.47
CA THR A 111 0.13 9.83 1.67
C THR A 111 -0.70 9.69 2.95
N ILE A 112 -1.20 8.48 3.25
CA ILE A 112 -1.92 8.23 4.51
C ILE A 112 -0.98 8.36 5.72
N GLU A 113 0.27 7.91 5.60
CA GLU A 113 1.25 8.04 6.67
C GLU A 113 1.56 9.49 7.02
N GLU A 114 1.71 10.33 6.00
CA GLU A 114 2.01 11.75 6.17
C GLU A 114 0.88 12.48 6.92
N LYS A 115 -0.38 12.16 6.59
CA LYS A 115 -1.54 12.83 7.17
C LYS A 115 -2.66 11.85 7.54
N PRO A 116 -2.46 11.00 8.55
CA PRO A 116 -3.39 9.90 8.84
C PRO A 116 -4.79 10.35 9.27
N GLY A 117 -4.94 11.53 9.87
CA GLY A 117 -6.23 12.09 10.29
C GLY A 117 -7.03 12.76 9.16
N ASP A 118 -6.45 12.91 7.98
CA ASP A 118 -7.12 13.49 6.80
C ASP A 118 -6.54 12.91 5.52
N VAL A 119 -7.21 11.91 4.97
CA VAL A 119 -6.76 11.18 3.79
C VAL A 119 -7.30 11.74 2.47
N GLN A 120 -7.69 13.03 2.46
CA GLN A 120 -8.28 13.63 1.26
C GLN A 120 -7.35 13.55 0.05
N MET A 121 -6.06 13.81 0.23
CA MET A 121 -5.08 13.71 -0.85
C MET A 121 -4.97 12.29 -1.43
N ALA A 122 -5.03 11.26 -0.59
CA ALA A 122 -5.04 9.87 -1.03
C ALA A 122 -6.32 9.56 -1.85
N CYS A 123 -7.48 10.03 -1.38
CA CYS A 123 -8.75 9.89 -2.09
C CYS A 123 -8.70 10.58 -3.47
N ASP A 124 -8.19 11.81 -3.53
CA ASP A 124 -8.12 12.58 -4.77
C ASP A 124 -7.13 11.94 -5.76
N ARG A 125 -6.02 11.40 -5.26
CA ARG A 125 -5.07 10.65 -6.09
C ARG A 125 -5.69 9.42 -6.71
N LEU A 126 -6.42 8.61 -5.94
CA LEU A 126 -7.15 7.43 -6.44
C LEU A 126 -8.22 7.82 -7.47
N LYS A 127 -8.99 8.88 -7.19
CA LYS A 127 -9.98 9.39 -8.16
C LYS A 127 -9.33 9.83 -9.47
N SER A 128 -8.20 10.51 -9.40
CA SER A 128 -7.44 10.90 -10.59
C SER A 128 -6.99 9.68 -11.40
N VAL A 129 -6.53 8.62 -10.73
CA VAL A 129 -6.16 7.36 -11.40
C VAL A 129 -7.38 6.71 -12.06
N GLY A 130 -8.52 6.63 -11.37
CA GLY A 130 -9.77 6.11 -11.92
C GLY A 130 -10.22 6.84 -13.18
N LYS A 131 -10.23 8.17 -13.13
CA LYS A 131 -10.56 9.03 -14.27
C LYS A 131 -9.62 8.83 -15.47
N MET A 132 -8.32 8.67 -15.19
CA MET A 132 -7.31 8.40 -16.21
C MET A 132 -7.58 7.06 -16.92
N HIS A 133 -7.96 6.02 -16.17
CA HIS A 133 -8.29 4.71 -16.75
C HIS A 133 -9.51 4.77 -17.67
N LYS A 134 -10.55 5.55 -17.32
CA LYS A 134 -11.69 5.78 -18.19
C LYS A 134 -11.29 6.46 -19.50
N SER A 135 -10.48 7.50 -19.43
CA SER A 135 -10.22 8.39 -20.58
C SER A 135 -9.09 7.91 -21.49
N LYS A 136 -8.06 7.24 -20.94
CA LYS A 136 -6.82 6.90 -21.68
C LYS A 136 -6.64 5.41 -21.94
N VAL A 137 -7.19 4.55 -21.08
CA VAL A 137 -6.98 3.10 -21.16
C VAL A 137 -8.23 2.39 -21.67
N SER A 138 -9.40 3.05 -21.62
CA SER A 138 -10.70 2.46 -21.94
C SER A 138 -10.97 1.17 -21.15
N GLN A 139 -10.40 1.07 -19.96
CA GLN A 139 -10.51 -0.07 -19.09
C GLN A 139 -11.86 -0.06 -18.37
N ALA A 140 -12.55 -1.18 -18.35
CA ALA A 140 -13.81 -1.30 -17.62
C ALA A 140 -13.59 -1.25 -16.09
N PRO A 141 -14.51 -0.66 -15.30
CA PRO A 141 -14.34 -0.55 -13.85
C PRO A 141 -14.22 -1.88 -13.13
N GLN A 142 -14.73 -2.97 -13.73
CA GLN A 142 -14.59 -4.33 -13.24
C GLN A 142 -13.12 -4.78 -13.13
N ASN A 143 -12.25 -4.21 -13.95
CA ASN A 143 -10.82 -4.55 -13.96
C ASN A 143 -10.11 -4.05 -12.69
N PHE A 144 -10.61 -3.00 -12.05
CA PHE A 144 -10.10 -2.59 -10.73
C PHE A 144 -10.36 -3.68 -9.68
N LYS A 145 -11.55 -4.30 -9.73
CA LYS A 145 -11.88 -5.41 -8.82
C LYS A 145 -11.07 -6.66 -9.16
N ALA A 146 -10.86 -6.94 -10.44
CA ALA A 146 -10.08 -8.09 -10.88
C ALA A 146 -8.61 -8.06 -10.44
N MET A 147 -8.07 -6.88 -10.10
CA MET A 147 -6.72 -6.75 -9.56
C MET A 147 -6.61 -7.13 -8.05
N GLU A 148 -7.74 -7.30 -7.34
CA GLU A 148 -7.74 -7.60 -5.89
C GLU A 148 -7.04 -8.92 -5.58
N GLU A 149 -7.40 -9.98 -6.27
CA GLU A 149 -6.78 -11.29 -6.06
C GLU A 149 -5.29 -11.29 -6.40
N PRO A 150 -4.82 -10.76 -7.56
CA PRO A 150 -3.40 -10.62 -7.86
C PRO A 150 -2.63 -9.82 -6.80
N PHE A 151 -3.23 -8.75 -6.28
CA PHE A 151 -2.64 -7.95 -5.21
C PHE A 151 -2.50 -8.77 -3.92
N MET A 152 -3.56 -9.45 -3.48
CA MET A 152 -3.53 -10.29 -2.28
C MET A 152 -2.57 -11.47 -2.41
N TYR A 153 -2.51 -12.09 -3.59
CA TYR A 153 -1.55 -13.15 -3.90
C TYR A 153 -0.11 -12.65 -3.74
N MET A 154 0.23 -11.52 -4.35
CA MET A 154 1.56 -10.92 -4.24
C MET A 154 1.92 -10.64 -2.78
N VAL A 155 1.02 -10.07 -2.00
CA VAL A 155 1.26 -9.79 -0.57
C VAL A 155 1.53 -11.08 0.19
N LYS A 156 0.75 -12.14 -0.06
CA LYS A 156 0.91 -13.46 0.57
C LYS A 156 2.28 -14.06 0.25
N GLU A 157 2.66 -14.08 -1.02
CA GLU A 157 3.94 -14.63 -1.46
C GLU A 157 5.14 -13.86 -0.88
N VAL A 158 5.04 -12.54 -0.78
CA VAL A 158 6.11 -11.71 -0.22
C VAL A 158 6.22 -11.85 1.30
N LEU A 159 5.10 -11.94 2.01
CA LEU A 159 5.09 -12.03 3.47
C LEU A 159 5.37 -13.44 3.99
N GLN A 160 5.05 -14.48 3.23
CA GLN A 160 5.23 -15.88 3.59
C GLN A 160 4.66 -16.18 5.01
N ASP A 161 5.48 -16.69 5.92
CA ASP A 161 5.05 -17.05 7.29
C ASP A 161 4.49 -15.88 8.10
N ARG A 162 4.74 -14.63 7.67
CA ARG A 162 4.15 -13.43 8.30
C ARG A 162 2.75 -13.10 7.79
N PHE A 163 2.29 -13.78 6.73
CA PHE A 163 0.93 -13.62 6.23
C PHE A 163 -0.03 -14.43 7.11
N ASN A 164 -0.81 -13.75 7.89
CA ASN A 164 -1.79 -14.31 8.81
C ASN A 164 -3.13 -13.56 8.66
N GLU A 165 -4.19 -14.02 9.36
CA GLU A 165 -5.52 -13.41 9.30
C GLU A 165 -5.51 -11.88 9.52
N LYS A 166 -4.65 -11.40 10.43
CA LYS A 166 -4.52 -9.97 10.67
C LYS A 166 -3.92 -9.25 9.45
N ALA A 167 -2.85 -9.77 8.87
CA ALA A 167 -2.25 -9.20 7.67
C ALA A 167 -3.25 -9.20 6.52
N GLU A 168 -3.91 -10.32 6.29
CA GLU A 168 -4.94 -10.47 5.26
C GLU A 168 -6.05 -9.44 5.42
N GLY A 169 -6.66 -9.34 6.60
CA GLY A 169 -7.73 -8.39 6.86
C GLY A 169 -7.31 -6.93 6.70
N LEU A 170 -6.07 -6.57 7.07
CA LEU A 170 -5.55 -5.22 6.86
C LEU A 170 -5.38 -4.89 5.38
N PHE A 171 -4.83 -5.79 4.58
CA PHE A 171 -4.66 -5.57 3.15
C PHE A 171 -5.98 -5.59 2.38
N GLN A 172 -6.95 -6.41 2.78
CA GLN A 172 -8.31 -6.37 2.24
C GLN A 172 -8.99 -5.01 2.49
N LYS A 173 -8.92 -4.49 3.73
CA LYS A 173 -9.45 -3.15 4.07
C LYS A 173 -8.75 -2.05 3.26
N PHE A 174 -7.44 -2.13 3.11
CA PHE A 174 -6.68 -1.18 2.29
C PHE A 174 -7.07 -1.25 0.82
N TYR A 175 -7.20 -2.45 0.26
CA TYR A 175 -7.62 -2.61 -1.13
C TYR A 175 -9.04 -2.10 -1.35
N ALA A 176 -9.97 -2.38 -0.44
CA ALA A 176 -11.34 -1.87 -0.49
C ALA A 176 -11.39 -0.34 -0.48
N PHE A 177 -10.55 0.32 0.33
CA PHE A 177 -10.37 1.77 0.30
C PHE A 177 -9.91 2.26 -1.09
N CYS A 178 -8.87 1.64 -1.65
CA CYS A 178 -8.36 1.99 -2.98
C CYS A 178 -9.44 1.79 -4.05
N LEU A 179 -10.10 0.63 -4.06
CA LEU A 179 -11.13 0.27 -5.02
C LEU A 179 -12.30 1.26 -5.02
N LYS A 180 -12.77 1.65 -3.84
CA LYS A 180 -13.85 2.63 -3.70
C LYS A 180 -13.54 3.92 -4.46
N TYR A 181 -12.40 4.53 -4.20
CA TYR A 181 -12.07 5.83 -4.79
C TYR A 181 -11.61 5.73 -6.25
N LEU A 182 -11.05 4.61 -6.68
CA LEU A 182 -10.81 4.33 -8.10
C LEU A 182 -12.13 4.31 -8.89
N ILE A 183 -13.15 3.61 -8.37
CA ILE A 183 -14.47 3.53 -9.01
C ILE A 183 -15.18 4.89 -8.99
N GLU A 184 -15.12 5.63 -7.87
CA GLU A 184 -15.68 6.98 -7.80
C GLU A 184 -15.06 7.90 -8.87
N GLY A 185 -13.73 7.86 -9.03
CA GLY A 185 -13.04 8.63 -10.04
C GLY A 185 -13.34 8.18 -11.46
N TYR A 186 -13.52 6.89 -11.69
CA TYR A 186 -13.92 6.37 -13.00
C TYR A 186 -15.33 6.85 -13.40
N ASN A 187 -16.24 6.95 -12.45
CA ASN A 187 -17.64 7.34 -12.71
C ASN A 187 -17.86 8.86 -12.75
N SER A 188 -16.83 9.66 -12.43
CA SER A 188 -16.90 11.13 -12.41
C SER A 188 -16.82 11.82 -13.81
#